data_3f62a25693360cb13426532940ebb227
#
_entry.id   3f62a25693360cb13426532940ebb227
#
_cell.length_a   1.000
_cell.length_b   1.000
_cell.length_c   1.000
_cell.angle_alpha   90.00
_cell.angle_beta   90.00
_cell.angle_gamma   90.00
#
_symmetry.space_group_name_H-M   'P 1'
#
loop_
_entity.id
_entity.type
_entity.pdbx_description
1 polymer ?
#
loop_
_entity_poly.entity_id
_entity_poly.type
_entity_poly.pdbx_seq_one_letter_code
_entity_poly.pdbx_strand_id
1 'polypeptide(L)'
;MTNLNNRVLIAGAGPVGLVAANVLADAGIPVSVFEAEAALPQTLRASTFQPSTLDLLSRFGVSQRLIEMGLVAPRMQYRDRKGWMAEFDFGVLSDVTQHPYRVQCEQFKLNGLLADRLASFPHADITFGARIAGVSQDADQVTVALTGEQGDTSATGAWLIGADGGRSKVRDEIGVSLGGFTWPERFLVASTPFDFPAVIPDLCEVSYFADPEQWFFLLRVSGLWRVMMPIGAEDSDADVLSDAYIQQRLHRVHDKAGDFEIIHRTIYAVHQRVANSYRNGRVFLAGDAAHLNNPLGGMGMNGGVHDAFTLADQLVAVLQGAADEATLDTYEQRRRPVALDYVNTITIANKRNLETRDANEQRIWREEMTRISGDKRLAREYLLKVSMISSLRGATIAA
;
A
#
# COMPACT_ATOMS: atom_id res chain seq x y z
N MET A 1 26.02 26.72 5.98
CA MET A 1 24.98 26.97 7.00
C MET A 1 23.70 26.43 6.39
N THR A 2 23.18 25.32 6.88
CA THR A 2 21.88 24.77 6.45
C THR A 2 20.80 25.78 6.83
N ASN A 3 20.07 26.25 5.84
CA ASN A 3 18.99 27.22 6.05
C ASN A 3 17.85 26.46 6.77
N LEU A 4 17.72 26.61 8.08
CA LEU A 4 16.68 25.98 8.92
C LEU A 4 15.26 26.30 8.42
N ASN A 5 15.11 27.38 7.64
CA ASN A 5 13.83 27.78 7.05
C ASN A 5 13.31 26.82 5.97
N ASN A 6 14.12 25.90 5.44
CA ASN A 6 13.71 24.97 4.38
C ASN A 6 13.50 23.53 4.88
N ARG A 7 13.51 23.30 6.20
CA ARG A 7 13.29 21.95 6.77
C ARG A 7 11.88 21.46 6.50
N VAL A 8 11.76 20.22 6.06
CA VAL A 8 10.49 19.54 5.90
C VAL A 8 10.28 18.57 7.08
N LEU A 9 9.13 18.70 7.73
CA LEU A 9 8.71 17.82 8.80
C LEU A 9 7.87 16.68 8.20
N ILE A 10 8.04 15.46 8.72
CA ILE A 10 7.29 14.28 8.26
C ILE A 10 6.74 13.53 9.47
N ALA A 11 5.44 13.29 9.47
CA ALA A 11 4.76 12.48 10.47
C ALA A 11 4.69 11.03 10.01
N GLY A 12 5.33 10.12 10.73
CA GLY A 12 5.35 8.68 10.49
C GLY A 12 6.56 8.18 9.70
N ALA A 13 7.25 7.18 10.25
CA ALA A 13 8.35 6.44 9.62
C ALA A 13 7.86 5.15 8.92
N GLY A 14 6.65 5.16 8.38
CA GLY A 14 6.15 4.15 7.46
C GLY A 14 6.78 4.29 6.07
N PRO A 15 6.43 3.39 5.12
CA PRO A 15 7.03 3.40 3.78
C PRO A 15 6.84 4.73 3.04
N VAL A 16 5.71 5.40 3.24
CA VAL A 16 5.37 6.67 2.59
C VAL A 16 6.24 7.80 3.12
N GLY A 17 6.30 7.96 4.46
CA GLY A 17 7.12 9.00 5.09
C GLY A 17 8.61 8.81 4.81
N LEU A 18 9.11 7.56 4.89
CA LEU A 18 10.51 7.25 4.62
C LEU A 18 10.88 7.45 3.14
N VAL A 19 9.99 7.17 2.18
CA VAL A 19 10.23 7.47 0.77
C VAL A 19 10.31 8.98 0.57
N ALA A 20 9.36 9.76 1.10
CA ALA A 20 9.38 11.22 1.00
C ALA A 20 10.67 11.80 1.63
N ALA A 21 11.05 11.31 2.82
CA ALA A 21 12.28 11.71 3.50
C ALA A 21 13.53 11.46 2.65
N ASN A 22 13.62 10.28 2.01
CA ASN A 22 14.76 9.94 1.16
C ASN A 22 14.82 10.79 -0.12
N VAL A 23 13.68 11.10 -0.76
CA VAL A 23 13.66 12.01 -1.93
C VAL A 23 14.17 13.40 -1.56
N LEU A 24 13.68 13.94 -0.44
CA LEU A 24 14.09 15.27 0.05
C LEU A 24 15.56 15.29 0.47
N ALA A 25 16.01 14.28 1.21
CA ALA A 25 17.39 14.19 1.68
C ALA A 25 18.39 14.05 0.52
N ASP A 26 18.07 13.28 -0.54
CA ASP A 26 18.86 13.18 -1.76
C ASP A 26 19.07 14.55 -2.43
N ALA A 27 18.07 15.41 -2.36
CA ALA A 27 18.11 16.77 -2.91
C ALA A 27 18.80 17.78 -1.97
N GLY A 28 19.33 17.34 -0.83
CA GLY A 28 19.98 18.20 0.16
C GLY A 28 19.02 19.02 1.02
N ILE A 29 17.72 18.70 1.00
CA ILE A 29 16.70 19.36 1.82
C ILE A 29 16.74 18.78 3.25
N PRO A 30 16.84 19.63 4.30
CA PRO A 30 16.79 19.15 5.68
C PRO A 30 15.43 18.50 6.01
N VAL A 31 15.46 17.32 6.64
CA VAL A 31 14.25 16.54 6.98
C VAL A 31 14.29 16.12 8.45
N SER A 32 13.13 16.22 9.12
CA SER A 32 12.91 15.56 10.42
C SER A 32 11.68 14.67 10.33
N VAL A 33 11.85 13.38 10.59
CA VAL A 33 10.78 12.37 10.64
C VAL A 33 10.45 12.11 12.10
N PHE A 34 9.16 12.15 12.46
CA PHE A 34 8.65 11.84 13.79
C PHE A 34 7.82 10.55 13.74
N GLU A 35 8.27 9.54 14.47
CA GLU A 35 7.60 8.23 14.57
C GLU A 35 7.06 8.05 15.99
N ALA A 36 5.78 7.71 16.08
CA ALA A 36 5.10 7.53 17.36
C ALA A 36 5.56 6.30 18.14
N GLU A 37 5.99 5.26 17.43
CA GLU A 37 6.50 4.03 18.06
C GLU A 37 7.98 4.18 18.44
N ALA A 38 8.41 3.41 19.45
CA ALA A 38 9.79 3.46 19.96
C ALA A 38 10.83 2.90 18.95
N ALA A 39 10.38 2.19 17.91
CA ALA A 39 11.22 1.64 16.84
C ALA A 39 10.34 1.37 15.60
N LEU A 40 10.97 1.06 14.47
CA LEU A 40 10.25 0.64 13.27
C LEU A 40 9.44 -0.64 13.54
N PRO A 41 8.09 -0.63 13.34
CA PRO A 41 7.28 -1.82 13.56
C PRO A 41 7.65 -2.95 12.60
N GLN A 42 7.83 -4.17 13.12
CA GLN A 42 8.07 -5.39 12.34
C GLN A 42 6.78 -6.19 12.10
N THR A 43 5.66 -5.50 11.94
CA THR A 43 4.36 -6.14 11.74
C THR A 43 4.18 -6.57 10.29
N LEU A 44 3.53 -7.73 10.10
CA LEU A 44 3.20 -8.28 8.79
C LEU A 44 1.99 -7.54 8.19
N ARG A 45 2.23 -6.39 7.58
CA ARG A 45 1.25 -5.59 6.84
C ARG A 45 1.29 -5.92 5.34
N ALA A 46 1.34 -4.92 4.47
CA ALA A 46 1.49 -5.11 3.03
C ALA A 46 2.78 -5.89 2.69
N SER A 47 2.73 -6.63 1.59
CA SER A 47 3.87 -7.41 1.11
C SER A 47 4.01 -7.45 -0.40
N THR A 48 3.14 -6.78 -1.15
CA THR A 48 3.19 -6.77 -2.62
C THR A 48 3.74 -5.44 -3.14
N PHE A 49 4.85 -5.49 -3.83
CA PHE A 49 5.40 -4.37 -4.57
C PHE A 49 5.03 -4.51 -6.05
N GLN A 50 4.39 -3.48 -6.59
CA GLN A 50 4.00 -3.41 -8.00
C GLN A 50 5.18 -3.02 -8.90
N PRO A 51 5.18 -3.38 -10.19
CA PRO A 51 6.20 -2.97 -11.17
C PRO A 51 6.55 -1.49 -11.10
N SER A 52 5.53 -0.62 -11.13
CA SER A 52 5.71 0.83 -11.08
C SER A 52 6.38 1.34 -9.80
N THR A 53 6.08 0.70 -8.67
CA THR A 53 6.71 1.04 -7.38
C THR A 53 8.16 0.61 -7.33
N LEU A 54 8.48 -0.58 -7.88
CA LEU A 54 9.87 -1.05 -7.99
C LEU A 54 10.70 -0.11 -8.88
N ASP A 55 10.13 0.36 -10.01
CA ASP A 55 10.80 1.33 -10.88
C ASP A 55 11.13 2.63 -10.12
N LEU A 56 10.20 3.16 -9.33
CA LEU A 56 10.43 4.36 -8.51
C LEU A 56 11.48 4.12 -7.42
N LEU A 57 11.41 3.00 -6.70
CA LEU A 57 12.36 2.65 -5.65
C LEU A 57 13.77 2.35 -6.17
N SER A 58 13.94 2.09 -7.48
CA SER A 58 15.24 1.96 -8.13
C SER A 58 16.10 3.23 -8.02
N ARG A 59 15.46 4.41 -7.87
CA ARG A 59 16.18 5.68 -7.61
C ARG A 59 17.09 5.61 -6.38
N PHE A 60 16.74 4.77 -5.42
CA PHE A 60 17.49 4.58 -4.17
C PHE A 60 18.37 3.32 -4.15
N GLY A 61 18.34 2.51 -5.23
CA GLY A 61 18.94 1.18 -5.25
C GLY A 61 18.24 0.15 -4.36
N VAL A 62 17.04 0.47 -3.86
CA VAL A 62 16.31 -0.36 -2.90
C VAL A 62 15.56 -1.51 -3.58
N SER A 63 15.15 -1.35 -4.85
CA SER A 63 14.41 -2.39 -5.58
C SER A 63 15.19 -3.70 -5.67
N GLN A 64 16.49 -3.64 -5.96
CA GLN A 64 17.33 -4.83 -6.05
C GLN A 64 17.41 -5.57 -4.70
N ARG A 65 17.49 -4.83 -3.59
CA ARG A 65 17.51 -5.40 -2.24
C ARG A 65 16.18 -6.08 -1.90
N LEU A 66 15.04 -5.48 -2.30
CA LEU A 66 13.71 -6.09 -2.12
C LEU A 66 13.57 -7.38 -2.94
N ILE A 67 14.12 -7.43 -4.14
CA ILE A 67 14.13 -8.62 -4.99
C ILE A 67 14.93 -9.75 -4.32
N GLU A 68 16.11 -9.44 -3.77
CA GLU A 68 16.98 -10.39 -3.07
C GLU A 68 16.36 -10.92 -1.76
N MET A 69 15.63 -10.06 -1.03
CA MET A 69 15.02 -10.39 0.27
C MET A 69 13.61 -10.99 0.16
N GLY A 70 12.98 -10.82 -1.00
CA GLY A 70 11.60 -11.22 -1.25
C GLY A 70 11.47 -12.37 -2.24
N LEU A 71 10.31 -12.49 -2.83
CA LEU A 71 9.97 -13.48 -3.84
C LEU A 71 9.48 -12.77 -5.11
N VAL A 72 10.10 -13.05 -6.24
CA VAL A 72 9.63 -12.58 -7.55
C VAL A 72 8.38 -13.36 -7.95
N ALA A 73 7.30 -12.65 -8.27
CA ALA A 73 6.04 -13.19 -8.74
C ALA A 73 5.77 -12.67 -10.18
N PRO A 74 6.22 -13.38 -11.21
CA PRO A 74 6.09 -12.94 -12.60
C PRO A 74 4.67 -13.07 -13.13
N ARG A 75 3.81 -13.82 -12.45
CA ARG A 75 2.44 -14.12 -12.86
C ARG A 75 1.46 -13.91 -11.73
N MET A 76 0.19 -13.75 -12.11
CA MET A 76 -0.95 -13.77 -11.19
C MET A 76 -2.12 -14.54 -11.82
N GLN A 77 -2.96 -15.14 -10.97
CA GLN A 77 -4.08 -15.97 -11.42
C GLN A 77 -5.40 -15.56 -10.80
N TYR A 78 -6.46 -15.82 -11.57
CA TYR A 78 -7.83 -15.95 -11.08
C TYR A 78 -8.30 -17.38 -11.26
N ARG A 79 -8.94 -17.93 -10.23
CA ARG A 79 -9.46 -19.29 -10.18
C ARG A 79 -10.87 -19.30 -9.56
N ASP A 80 -11.61 -20.34 -9.78
CA ASP A 80 -12.86 -20.64 -9.10
C ASP A 80 -12.94 -22.14 -8.75
N ARG A 81 -14.09 -22.62 -8.27
CA ARG A 81 -14.30 -24.05 -7.98
C ARG A 81 -14.15 -24.97 -9.19
N LYS A 82 -14.28 -24.45 -10.41
CA LYS A 82 -14.09 -25.22 -11.67
C LYS A 82 -12.60 -25.28 -12.06
N GLY A 83 -11.73 -24.58 -11.32
CA GLY A 83 -10.30 -24.52 -11.52
C GLY A 83 -9.81 -23.19 -12.08
N TRP A 84 -8.87 -23.27 -12.98
CA TRP A 84 -8.21 -22.12 -13.59
C TRP A 84 -9.17 -21.28 -14.47
N MET A 85 -9.16 -19.96 -14.33
CA MET A 85 -9.95 -19.02 -15.11
C MET A 85 -9.08 -18.16 -16.04
N ALA A 86 -8.06 -17.53 -15.47
CA ALA A 86 -7.18 -16.62 -16.17
C ALA A 86 -5.81 -16.56 -15.49
N GLU A 87 -4.77 -16.46 -16.29
CA GLU A 87 -3.41 -16.19 -15.86
C GLU A 87 -2.86 -14.99 -16.62
N PHE A 88 -2.14 -14.13 -15.92
CA PHE A 88 -1.51 -12.96 -16.48
C PHE A 88 -0.02 -12.98 -16.21
N ASP A 89 0.78 -12.94 -17.28
CA ASP A 89 2.23 -12.84 -17.23
C ASP A 89 2.65 -11.38 -17.38
N PHE A 90 3.29 -10.83 -16.35
CA PHE A 90 3.80 -9.46 -16.35
C PHE A 90 4.91 -9.24 -17.39
N GLY A 91 5.53 -10.29 -17.92
CA GLY A 91 6.54 -10.23 -18.98
C GLY A 91 6.10 -9.43 -20.21
N VAL A 92 4.79 -9.34 -20.49
CA VAL A 92 4.25 -8.49 -21.57
C VAL A 92 4.45 -6.99 -21.35
N LEU A 93 4.93 -6.57 -20.17
CA LEU A 93 5.23 -5.17 -19.83
C LEU A 93 6.73 -4.83 -19.92
N SER A 94 7.58 -5.73 -20.38
CA SER A 94 9.05 -5.57 -20.38
C SER A 94 9.57 -4.36 -21.20
N ASP A 95 8.75 -3.80 -22.07
CA ASP A 95 9.06 -2.58 -22.86
C ASP A 95 8.73 -1.27 -22.10
N VAL A 96 8.03 -1.32 -20.96
CA VAL A 96 7.55 -0.15 -20.22
C VAL A 96 7.97 -0.11 -18.75
N THR A 97 8.54 -1.18 -18.23
CA THR A 97 9.08 -1.29 -16.86
C THR A 97 10.34 -2.14 -16.86
N GLN A 98 11.28 -1.82 -15.96
CA GLN A 98 12.47 -2.65 -15.71
C GLN A 98 12.14 -3.87 -14.82
N HIS A 99 10.95 -3.87 -14.19
CA HIS A 99 10.50 -4.91 -13.26
C HIS A 99 9.16 -5.50 -13.76
N PRO A 100 9.14 -6.30 -14.84
CA PRO A 100 7.93 -6.90 -15.38
C PRO A 100 7.46 -8.07 -14.50
N TYR A 101 7.30 -7.83 -13.20
CA TYR A 101 6.86 -8.78 -12.16
C TYR A 101 6.47 -8.01 -10.89
N ARG A 102 5.78 -8.68 -9.98
CA ARG A 102 5.61 -8.24 -8.60
C ARG A 102 6.73 -8.80 -7.73
N VAL A 103 7.06 -8.10 -6.65
CA VAL A 103 7.90 -8.67 -5.57
C VAL A 103 7.05 -8.81 -4.32
N GLN A 104 7.07 -10.02 -3.76
CA GLN A 104 6.43 -10.32 -2.49
C GLN A 104 7.47 -10.24 -1.39
N CYS A 105 7.47 -9.13 -0.67
CA CYS A 105 8.43 -8.83 0.40
C CYS A 105 7.69 -8.03 1.48
N GLU A 106 7.90 -8.33 2.73
CA GLU A 106 7.20 -7.67 3.82
C GLU A 106 7.60 -6.19 3.92
N GLN A 107 6.60 -5.32 4.08
CA GLN A 107 6.75 -3.86 4.12
C GLN A 107 7.82 -3.38 5.11
N PHE A 108 7.96 -4.02 6.29
CA PHE A 108 8.94 -3.61 7.30
C PHE A 108 10.39 -3.71 6.80
N LYS A 109 10.68 -4.59 5.85
CA LYS A 109 12.01 -4.71 5.22
C LYS A 109 12.32 -3.47 4.38
N LEU A 110 11.33 -2.96 3.62
CA LEU A 110 11.47 -1.68 2.93
C LEU A 110 11.75 -0.55 3.92
N ASN A 111 11.00 -0.50 5.02
CA ASN A 111 11.18 0.54 6.03
C ASN A 111 12.60 0.54 6.61
N GLY A 112 13.15 -0.66 6.92
CA GLY A 112 14.53 -0.79 7.37
C GLY A 112 15.55 -0.25 6.37
N LEU A 113 15.43 -0.69 5.09
CA LEU A 113 16.35 -0.23 4.02
C LEU A 113 16.31 1.29 3.82
N LEU A 114 15.11 1.89 3.87
CA LEU A 114 14.95 3.35 3.71
C LEU A 114 15.45 4.13 4.93
N ALA A 115 15.25 3.61 6.14
CA ALA A 115 15.74 4.24 7.37
C ALA A 115 17.27 4.18 7.46
N ASP A 116 17.88 3.03 7.12
CA ASP A 116 19.33 2.88 7.06
C ASP A 116 19.96 3.85 6.05
N ARG A 117 19.30 3.99 4.88
CA ARG A 117 19.73 4.96 3.87
C ARG A 117 19.60 6.38 4.39
N LEU A 118 18.48 6.74 5.02
CA LEU A 118 18.25 8.08 5.54
C LEU A 118 19.28 8.47 6.60
N ALA A 119 19.71 7.53 7.42
CA ALA A 119 20.75 7.74 8.45
C ALA A 119 22.12 8.15 7.87
N SER A 120 22.37 7.92 6.57
CA SER A 120 23.60 8.35 5.90
C SER A 120 23.63 9.87 5.56
N PHE A 121 22.50 10.58 5.67
CA PHE A 121 22.41 11.99 5.38
C PHE A 121 22.52 12.83 6.66
N PRO A 122 23.54 13.69 6.80
CA PRO A 122 23.77 14.48 8.03
C PRO A 122 22.72 15.57 8.31
N HIS A 123 21.82 15.84 7.36
CA HIS A 123 20.75 16.81 7.45
C HIS A 123 19.34 16.16 7.56
N ALA A 124 19.29 14.84 7.76
CA ALA A 124 18.06 14.10 7.96
C ALA A 124 18.12 13.31 9.26
N ASP A 125 16.99 13.26 9.99
CA ASP A 125 16.88 12.57 11.25
C ASP A 125 15.52 11.86 11.39
N ILE A 126 15.48 10.79 12.18
CA ILE A 126 14.26 10.12 12.64
C ILE A 126 14.23 10.18 14.16
N THR A 127 13.19 10.76 14.72
CA THR A 127 12.92 10.75 16.15
C THR A 127 11.84 9.71 16.44
N PHE A 128 12.20 8.62 17.10
CA PHE A 128 11.29 7.58 17.57
C PHE A 128 10.68 7.95 18.92
N GLY A 129 9.50 7.37 19.23
CA GLY A 129 8.75 7.68 20.44
C GLY A 129 8.21 9.11 20.49
N ALA A 130 8.16 9.79 19.34
CA ALA A 130 7.72 11.17 19.19
C ALA A 130 6.38 11.23 18.42
N ARG A 131 5.29 11.31 19.17
CA ARG A 131 3.93 11.37 18.61
C ARG A 131 3.52 12.81 18.36
N ILE A 132 3.04 13.13 17.18
CA ILE A 132 2.41 14.42 16.90
C ILE A 132 1.11 14.54 17.70
N ALA A 133 1.01 15.57 18.52
CA ALA A 133 -0.13 15.90 19.35
C ALA A 133 -0.94 17.08 18.83
N GLY A 134 -0.28 18.01 18.10
CA GLY A 134 -0.92 19.17 17.53
C GLY A 134 -0.14 19.74 16.34
N VAL A 135 -0.83 20.48 15.49
CA VAL A 135 -0.27 21.16 14.31
C VAL A 135 -0.77 22.60 14.29
N SER A 136 0.15 23.53 14.12
CA SER A 136 -0.16 24.95 13.87
C SER A 136 0.67 25.46 12.70
N GLN A 137 0.16 26.43 11.94
CA GLN A 137 0.85 26.99 10.80
C GLN A 137 0.52 28.47 10.60
N ASP A 138 1.43 29.19 9.97
CA ASP A 138 1.24 30.52 9.46
C ASP A 138 1.62 30.60 7.96
N ALA A 139 1.84 31.80 7.42
CA ALA A 139 2.18 31.99 6.00
C ALA A 139 3.55 31.37 5.64
N ASP A 140 4.47 31.27 6.59
CA ASP A 140 5.88 30.96 6.33
C ASP A 140 6.33 29.62 6.84
N GLN A 141 5.66 29.06 7.87
CA GLN A 141 6.10 27.86 8.59
C GLN A 141 4.96 27.03 9.18
N VAL A 142 5.28 25.79 9.51
CA VAL A 142 4.44 24.88 10.26
C VAL A 142 5.17 24.44 11.54
N THR A 143 4.45 24.37 12.65
CA THR A 143 4.97 23.89 13.93
C THR A 143 4.15 22.69 14.38
N VAL A 144 4.82 21.59 14.75
CA VAL A 144 4.22 20.41 15.35
C VAL A 144 4.52 20.37 16.84
N ALA A 145 3.49 20.11 17.65
CA ALA A 145 3.65 19.72 19.05
C ALA A 145 3.87 18.22 19.12
N LEU A 146 4.87 17.78 19.85
CA LEU A 146 5.29 16.41 20.01
C LEU A 146 5.14 15.94 21.45
N THR A 147 4.61 14.75 21.67
CA THR A 147 4.58 14.10 22.96
C THR A 147 5.40 12.81 22.93
N GLY A 148 6.14 12.53 23.97
CA GLY A 148 6.97 11.33 24.08
C GLY A 148 7.49 11.10 25.50
N GLU A 149 8.25 10.03 25.70
CA GLU A 149 8.80 9.66 27.01
C GLU A 149 9.72 10.74 27.61
N GLN A 150 10.34 11.57 26.76
CA GLN A 150 11.23 12.66 27.18
C GLN A 150 10.46 13.98 27.50
N GLY A 151 9.12 13.92 27.51
CA GLY A 151 8.24 15.07 27.69
C GLY A 151 7.78 15.71 26.38
N ASP A 152 7.01 16.79 26.53
CA ASP A 152 6.45 17.53 25.41
C ASP A 152 7.50 18.46 24.81
N THR A 153 7.62 18.43 23.50
CA THR A 153 8.53 19.26 22.70
C THR A 153 7.82 19.83 21.49
N SER A 154 8.52 20.63 20.69
CA SER A 154 7.99 21.11 19.42
C SER A 154 9.08 21.17 18.34
N ALA A 155 8.66 21.07 17.09
CA ALA A 155 9.53 21.26 15.94
C ALA A 155 8.87 22.18 14.92
N THR A 156 9.68 23.01 14.25
CA THR A 156 9.21 23.94 13.23
C THR A 156 9.92 23.68 11.91
N GLY A 157 9.20 23.78 10.80
CA GLY A 157 9.70 23.61 9.46
C GLY A 157 8.92 24.40 8.42
N ALA A 158 9.39 24.41 7.19
CA ALA A 158 8.70 25.09 6.10
C ALA A 158 7.42 24.35 5.67
N TRP A 159 7.43 23.04 5.72
CA TRP A 159 6.33 22.15 5.30
C TRP A 159 6.19 20.94 6.22
N LEU A 160 4.97 20.38 6.28
CA LEU A 160 4.68 19.12 6.97
C LEU A 160 4.04 18.14 6.00
N ILE A 161 4.55 16.90 6.00
CA ILE A 161 3.93 15.75 5.32
C ILE A 161 3.32 14.83 6.38
N GLY A 162 1.99 14.71 6.40
CA GLY A 162 1.26 13.72 7.19
C GLY A 162 1.27 12.37 6.46
N ALA A 163 2.11 11.45 6.91
CA ALA A 163 2.22 10.06 6.47
C ALA A 163 2.01 9.08 7.65
N ASP A 164 1.23 9.52 8.64
CA ASP A 164 0.99 8.90 9.95
C ASP A 164 -0.15 7.85 9.93
N GLY A 165 -0.52 7.39 8.73
CA GLY A 165 -1.39 6.23 8.53
C GLY A 165 -2.88 6.54 8.64
N GLY A 166 -3.71 5.50 8.64
CA GLY A 166 -5.17 5.62 8.53
C GLY A 166 -5.85 6.36 9.69
N ARG A 167 -5.21 6.38 10.86
CA ARG A 167 -5.65 7.15 12.05
C ARG A 167 -4.85 8.44 12.21
N SER A 168 -4.57 9.10 11.08
CA SER A 168 -3.72 10.28 11.01
C SER A 168 -4.17 11.39 11.95
N LYS A 169 -3.29 11.74 12.89
CA LYS A 169 -3.47 12.90 13.77
C LYS A 169 -3.26 14.20 12.99
N VAL A 170 -2.32 14.22 12.04
CA VAL A 170 -2.09 15.38 11.18
C VAL A 170 -3.35 15.73 10.40
N ARG A 171 -4.02 14.75 9.78
CA ARG A 171 -5.29 14.97 9.07
C ARG A 171 -6.35 15.60 9.97
N ASP A 172 -6.49 15.07 11.19
CA ASP A 172 -7.50 15.55 12.14
C ASP A 172 -7.20 16.98 12.59
N GLU A 173 -5.94 17.32 12.87
CA GLU A 173 -5.50 18.66 13.29
C GLU A 173 -5.69 19.75 12.20
N ILE A 174 -5.57 19.39 10.94
CA ILE A 174 -5.83 20.33 9.84
C ILE A 174 -7.28 20.37 9.38
N GLY A 175 -8.20 19.69 10.10
CA GLY A 175 -9.63 19.71 9.84
C GLY A 175 -10.06 18.98 8.55
N VAL A 176 -9.24 18.06 8.03
CA VAL A 176 -9.55 17.28 6.84
C VAL A 176 -10.28 15.99 7.22
N SER A 177 -11.35 15.67 6.52
CA SER A 177 -12.16 14.47 6.74
C SER A 177 -11.95 13.41 5.65
N LEU A 178 -12.17 12.14 6.01
CA LEU A 178 -12.22 11.01 5.05
C LEU A 178 -13.66 10.79 4.60
N GLY A 179 -13.94 11.05 3.33
CA GLY A 179 -15.17 10.63 2.64
C GLY A 179 -15.12 9.16 2.24
N GLY A 180 -16.29 8.56 2.01
CA GLY A 180 -16.40 7.15 1.61
C GLY A 180 -17.04 6.29 2.70
N PHE A 181 -16.72 5.00 2.74
CA PHE A 181 -17.35 4.02 3.63
C PHE A 181 -16.38 2.98 4.15
N THR A 182 -16.84 2.21 5.13
CA THR A 182 -16.17 1.01 5.64
C THR A 182 -17.07 -0.17 5.30
N TRP A 183 -16.50 -1.22 4.74
CA TRP A 183 -17.23 -2.46 4.49
C TRP A 183 -17.65 -3.10 5.81
N PRO A 184 -18.84 -3.71 5.88
CA PRO A 184 -19.25 -4.42 7.09
C PRO A 184 -18.38 -5.65 7.36
N GLU A 185 -17.89 -6.32 6.31
CA GLU A 185 -17.00 -7.46 6.43
C GLU A 185 -15.58 -7.02 6.77
N ARG A 186 -14.90 -7.85 7.52
CA ARG A 186 -13.46 -7.76 7.79
C ARG A 186 -12.73 -8.87 7.07
N PHE A 187 -11.41 -8.81 7.00
CA PHE A 187 -10.59 -9.85 6.41
C PHE A 187 -9.69 -10.48 7.46
N LEU A 188 -9.76 -11.81 7.57
CA LEU A 188 -8.80 -12.63 8.29
C LEU A 188 -7.64 -12.96 7.35
N VAL A 189 -6.41 -12.78 7.83
CA VAL A 189 -5.21 -13.31 7.20
C VAL A 189 -4.57 -14.33 8.12
N ALA A 190 -4.46 -15.57 7.65
CA ALA A 190 -3.71 -16.62 8.29
C ALA A 190 -2.45 -16.93 7.47
N SER A 191 -1.29 -17.02 8.12
CA SER A 191 -0.03 -17.37 7.46
C SER A 191 0.40 -18.78 7.86
N THR A 192 0.70 -19.63 6.86
CA THR A 192 1.04 -21.05 7.05
C THR A 192 2.21 -21.45 6.15
N PRO A 193 3.12 -22.33 6.58
CA PRO A 193 4.15 -22.90 5.73
C PRO A 193 3.63 -24.04 4.81
N PHE A 194 2.33 -24.32 4.82
CA PHE A 194 1.74 -25.40 4.03
C PHE A 194 2.05 -25.23 2.54
N ASP A 195 2.50 -26.32 1.89
CA ASP A 195 2.87 -26.32 0.47
C ASP A 195 1.63 -26.46 -0.44
N PHE A 196 0.92 -25.35 -0.67
CA PHE A 196 -0.23 -25.32 -1.57
C PHE A 196 0.08 -25.76 -3.01
N PRO A 197 1.25 -25.45 -3.62
CA PRO A 197 1.61 -25.96 -4.95
C PRO A 197 1.64 -27.48 -5.06
N ALA A 198 1.95 -28.19 -3.99
CA ALA A 198 1.93 -29.66 -3.99
C ALA A 198 0.52 -30.25 -4.16
N VAL A 199 -0.53 -29.46 -3.87
CA VAL A 199 -1.94 -29.92 -3.87
C VAL A 199 -2.83 -29.12 -4.83
N ILE A 200 -2.41 -27.96 -5.28
CA ILE A 200 -3.11 -27.12 -6.26
C ILE A 200 -2.21 -27.00 -7.50
N PRO A 201 -2.46 -27.75 -8.57
CA PRO A 201 -1.63 -27.71 -9.78
C PRO A 201 -1.57 -26.31 -10.38
N ASP A 202 -0.39 -25.93 -10.89
CA ASP A 202 -0.12 -24.68 -11.59
C ASP A 202 -0.47 -23.42 -10.78
N LEU A 203 -0.31 -23.47 -9.44
CA LEU A 203 -0.58 -22.34 -8.55
C LEU A 203 0.51 -21.27 -8.69
N CYS A 204 0.11 -20.03 -9.00
CA CYS A 204 1.01 -18.87 -8.95
C CYS A 204 1.16 -18.31 -7.55
N GLU A 205 2.22 -17.54 -7.34
CA GLU A 205 2.54 -16.84 -6.08
C GLU A 205 1.43 -15.89 -5.63
N VAL A 206 0.60 -15.41 -6.56
CA VAL A 206 -0.55 -14.54 -6.32
C VAL A 206 -1.76 -15.15 -7.03
N SER A 207 -2.68 -15.72 -6.28
CA SER A 207 -3.83 -16.42 -6.83
C SER A 207 -5.11 -16.05 -6.07
N TYR A 208 -6.10 -15.52 -6.80
CA TYR A 208 -7.41 -15.15 -6.30
C TYR A 208 -8.41 -16.26 -6.62
N PHE A 209 -9.16 -16.70 -5.62
CA PHE A 209 -10.15 -17.77 -5.75
C PHE A 209 -11.56 -17.20 -5.52
N ALA A 210 -12.34 -17.15 -6.57
CA ALA A 210 -13.75 -16.79 -6.50
C ALA A 210 -14.57 -17.97 -6.02
N ASP A 211 -15.25 -17.80 -4.90
CA ASP A 211 -16.11 -18.80 -4.31
C ASP A 211 -17.28 -18.12 -3.62
N PRO A 212 -18.55 -18.46 -3.97
CA PRO A 212 -19.73 -17.81 -3.39
C PRO A 212 -19.93 -18.10 -1.89
N GLU A 213 -19.30 -19.15 -1.36
CA GLU A 213 -19.38 -19.48 0.07
C GLU A 213 -18.23 -18.87 0.85
N GLN A 214 -17.00 -18.96 0.30
CA GLN A 214 -15.80 -18.42 0.90
C GLN A 214 -14.76 -18.12 -0.16
N TRP A 215 -14.80 -16.93 -0.76
CA TRP A 215 -13.68 -16.51 -1.59
C TRP A 215 -12.42 -16.36 -0.72
N PHE A 216 -11.26 -16.55 -1.33
CA PHE A 216 -9.97 -16.33 -0.67
C PHE A 216 -8.91 -15.95 -1.68
N PHE A 217 -7.79 -15.42 -1.19
CA PHE A 217 -6.62 -15.37 -2.03
C PHE A 217 -5.39 -15.91 -1.32
N LEU A 218 -4.52 -16.53 -2.11
CA LEU A 218 -3.25 -17.05 -1.70
C LEU A 218 -2.14 -16.11 -2.17
N LEU A 219 -1.32 -15.68 -1.23
CA LEU A 219 -0.17 -14.83 -1.48
C LEU A 219 1.07 -15.49 -0.89
N ARG A 220 2.01 -15.87 -1.74
CA ARG A 220 3.28 -16.44 -1.30
C ARG A 220 4.24 -15.33 -0.88
N VAL A 221 4.80 -15.46 0.29
CA VAL A 221 5.95 -14.68 0.77
C VAL A 221 7.08 -15.64 1.10
N SER A 222 8.28 -15.15 1.43
CA SER A 222 9.41 -16.03 1.73
C SER A 222 9.07 -17.02 2.87
N GLY A 223 9.04 -18.30 2.54
CA GLY A 223 8.79 -19.41 3.48
C GLY A 223 7.33 -19.62 3.91
N LEU A 224 6.38 -18.76 3.51
CA LEU A 224 4.99 -18.81 3.96
C LEU A 224 4.00 -18.51 2.84
N TRP A 225 2.78 -19.03 3.01
CA TRP A 225 1.59 -18.58 2.30
C TRP A 225 0.70 -17.76 3.23
N ARG A 226 0.27 -16.60 2.76
CA ARG A 226 -0.76 -15.79 3.41
C ARG A 226 -2.10 -16.09 2.77
N VAL A 227 -3.01 -16.62 3.56
CA VAL A 227 -4.38 -16.93 3.14
C VAL A 227 -5.28 -15.83 3.67
N MET A 228 -5.83 -15.02 2.79
CA MET A 228 -6.80 -13.98 3.16
C MET A 228 -8.21 -14.46 2.84
N MET A 229 -9.12 -14.27 3.78
CA MET A 229 -10.51 -14.72 3.71
C MET A 229 -11.44 -13.67 4.31
N PRO A 230 -12.68 -13.51 3.80
CA PRO A 230 -13.67 -12.66 4.42
C PRO A 230 -14.19 -13.30 5.71
N ILE A 231 -14.52 -12.46 6.69
CA ILE A 231 -15.21 -12.85 7.93
C ILE A 231 -16.44 -11.96 8.12
N GLY A 232 -17.45 -12.52 8.77
CA GLY A 232 -18.72 -11.82 8.99
C GLY A 232 -18.55 -10.58 9.87
N ALA A 233 -19.48 -9.64 9.71
CA ALA A 233 -19.51 -8.43 10.54
C ALA A 233 -19.77 -8.75 12.02
N GLU A 234 -20.55 -9.79 12.28
CA GLU A 234 -20.98 -10.20 13.63
C GLU A 234 -19.99 -11.13 14.34
N ASP A 235 -18.99 -11.68 13.60
CA ASP A 235 -17.99 -12.57 14.20
C ASP A 235 -17.09 -11.79 15.18
N SER A 236 -16.94 -12.25 16.43
CA SER A 236 -16.06 -11.59 17.39
C SER A 236 -14.58 -11.78 17.03
N ASP A 237 -13.72 -10.79 17.34
CA ASP A 237 -12.28 -10.91 17.08
C ASP A 237 -11.67 -12.11 17.83
N ALA A 238 -12.15 -12.40 19.04
CA ALA A 238 -11.66 -13.52 19.85
C ALA A 238 -11.98 -14.87 19.19
N ASP A 239 -13.20 -15.03 18.67
CA ASP A 239 -13.60 -16.25 17.98
C ASP A 239 -12.83 -16.42 16.67
N VAL A 240 -12.75 -15.36 15.86
CA VAL A 240 -12.05 -15.36 14.56
C VAL A 240 -10.56 -15.67 14.71
N LEU A 241 -9.92 -15.21 15.77
CA LEU A 241 -8.51 -15.48 16.04
C LEU A 241 -8.27 -16.82 16.76
N SER A 242 -9.32 -17.58 17.06
CA SER A 242 -9.16 -18.91 17.66
C SER A 242 -8.61 -19.91 16.64
N ASP A 243 -7.86 -20.92 17.12
CA ASP A 243 -7.34 -21.98 16.27
C ASP A 243 -8.49 -22.73 15.57
N ALA A 244 -9.54 -23.05 16.29
CA ALA A 244 -10.69 -23.78 15.75
C ALA A 244 -11.34 -23.06 14.54
N TYR A 245 -11.57 -21.75 14.65
CA TYR A 245 -12.13 -20.97 13.55
C TYR A 245 -11.20 -20.93 12.34
N ILE A 246 -9.91 -20.68 12.56
CA ILE A 246 -8.92 -20.60 11.48
C ILE A 246 -8.74 -21.95 10.80
N GLN A 247 -8.68 -23.06 11.56
CA GLN A 247 -8.60 -24.42 11.00
C GLN A 247 -9.83 -24.71 10.13
N GLN A 248 -11.04 -24.45 10.63
CA GLN A 248 -12.26 -24.63 9.86
C GLN A 248 -12.22 -23.88 8.52
N ARG A 249 -11.70 -22.63 8.52
CA ARG A 249 -11.60 -21.81 7.32
C ARG A 249 -10.52 -22.31 6.35
N LEU A 250 -9.37 -22.73 6.87
CA LEU A 250 -8.28 -23.28 6.04
C LEU A 250 -8.65 -24.64 5.43
N HIS A 251 -9.39 -25.48 6.13
CA HIS A 251 -9.91 -26.74 5.57
C HIS A 251 -10.90 -26.54 4.42
N ARG A 252 -11.58 -25.38 4.35
CA ARG A 252 -12.38 -25.00 3.17
C ARG A 252 -11.52 -24.57 1.98
N VAL A 253 -10.29 -24.08 2.21
CA VAL A 253 -9.33 -23.77 1.15
C VAL A 253 -8.76 -25.06 0.58
N HIS A 254 -8.35 -25.97 1.44
CA HIS A 254 -7.90 -27.31 1.08
C HIS A 254 -8.15 -28.28 2.22
N ASP A 255 -8.91 -29.34 1.94
CA ASP A 255 -9.18 -30.41 2.92
C ASP A 255 -7.96 -31.34 3.02
N LYS A 256 -7.45 -31.53 4.24
CA LYS A 256 -6.34 -32.42 4.55
C LYS A 256 -6.51 -33.09 5.89
N ALA A 257 -5.76 -34.17 6.15
CA ALA A 257 -5.68 -34.79 7.47
C ALA A 257 -4.89 -33.86 8.44
N GLY A 258 -5.44 -33.68 9.65
CA GLY A 258 -4.85 -32.87 10.72
C GLY A 258 -4.82 -31.38 10.45
N ASP A 259 -4.38 -30.61 11.42
CA ASP A 259 -4.40 -29.16 11.41
C ASP A 259 -3.32 -28.55 10.53
N PHE A 260 -3.55 -27.30 10.09
CA PHE A 260 -2.54 -26.45 9.48
C PHE A 260 -1.65 -25.85 10.57
N GLU A 261 -0.35 -25.79 10.33
CA GLU A 261 0.52 -24.96 11.13
C GLU A 261 0.23 -23.49 10.84
N ILE A 262 0.00 -22.66 11.89
CA ILE A 262 -0.34 -21.24 11.77
C ILE A 262 0.76 -20.44 12.43
N ILE A 263 1.54 -19.71 11.63
CA ILE A 263 2.65 -18.88 12.10
C ILE A 263 2.18 -17.48 12.53
N HIS A 264 1.20 -16.92 11.81
CA HIS A 264 0.68 -15.58 12.07
C HIS A 264 -0.80 -15.48 11.71
N ARG A 265 -1.53 -14.68 12.47
CA ARG A 265 -2.93 -14.35 12.21
C ARG A 265 -3.23 -12.89 12.51
N THR A 266 -4.09 -12.29 11.72
CA THR A 266 -4.52 -10.91 11.92
C THR A 266 -5.86 -10.63 11.24
N ILE A 267 -6.58 -9.63 11.75
CA ILE A 267 -7.85 -9.16 11.19
C ILE A 267 -7.65 -7.74 10.69
N TYR A 268 -8.20 -7.45 9.51
CA TYR A 268 -8.22 -6.12 8.93
C TYR A 268 -9.65 -5.61 8.74
N ALA A 269 -9.94 -4.42 9.26
CA ALA A 269 -11.09 -3.66 8.80
C ALA A 269 -10.87 -3.18 7.37
N VAL A 270 -11.90 -3.22 6.55
CA VAL A 270 -11.83 -2.93 5.12
C VAL A 270 -12.46 -1.58 4.84
N HIS A 271 -11.63 -0.58 4.57
CA HIS A 271 -12.04 0.79 4.29
C HIS A 271 -11.99 1.09 2.79
N GLN A 272 -12.84 2.04 2.38
CA GLN A 272 -12.86 2.61 1.06
C GLN A 272 -13.11 4.12 1.25
N ARG A 273 -12.04 4.84 1.62
CA ARG A 273 -12.14 6.23 2.06
C ARG A 273 -11.05 7.08 1.44
N VAL A 274 -11.39 8.31 1.07
CA VAL A 274 -10.44 9.29 0.52
C VAL A 274 -10.66 10.64 1.21
N ALA A 275 -9.59 11.32 1.54
CA ALA A 275 -9.61 12.66 2.12
C ALA A 275 -10.26 13.65 1.16
N ASN A 276 -11.05 14.56 1.70
CA ASN A 276 -11.70 15.62 0.91
C ASN A 276 -10.68 16.65 0.39
N SER A 277 -9.51 16.78 1.03
CA SER A 277 -8.34 17.49 0.49
C SER A 277 -7.05 16.79 0.88
N TYR A 278 -6.01 16.91 0.06
CA TYR A 278 -4.65 16.41 0.32
C TYR A 278 -3.71 17.51 0.79
N ARG A 279 -4.17 18.77 0.79
CA ARG A 279 -3.40 19.93 1.23
C ARG A 279 -4.27 20.87 2.07
N ASN A 280 -3.70 21.41 3.14
CA ASN A 280 -4.21 22.56 3.85
C ASN A 280 -3.01 23.48 4.20
N GLY A 281 -2.89 24.61 3.48
CA GLY A 281 -1.76 25.50 3.66
C GLY A 281 -0.42 24.82 3.40
N ARG A 282 0.41 24.76 4.44
CA ARG A 282 1.76 24.14 4.41
C ARG A 282 1.77 22.67 4.83
N VAL A 283 0.61 22.05 4.98
CA VAL A 283 0.48 20.66 5.40
C VAL A 283 -0.11 19.81 4.28
N PHE A 284 0.54 18.69 3.99
CA PHE A 284 0.12 17.71 3.00
C PHE A 284 -0.19 16.37 3.64
N LEU A 285 -1.08 15.60 3.04
CA LEU A 285 -1.39 14.22 3.41
C LEU A 285 -0.94 13.27 2.30
N ALA A 286 -0.35 12.12 2.67
CA ALA A 286 0.09 11.11 1.72
C ALA A 286 -0.17 9.69 2.26
N GLY A 287 -0.40 8.74 1.35
CA GLY A 287 -0.70 7.35 1.70
C GLY A 287 -1.96 7.18 2.53
N ASP A 288 -1.92 6.30 3.53
CA ASP A 288 -3.09 5.96 4.35
C ASP A 288 -3.66 7.18 5.14
N ALA A 289 -2.88 8.24 5.35
CA ALA A 289 -3.37 9.49 5.90
C ALA A 289 -4.33 10.21 4.94
N ALA A 290 -4.14 10.03 3.62
CA ALA A 290 -4.94 10.63 2.56
C ALA A 290 -6.02 9.69 2.01
N HIS A 291 -5.75 8.38 1.90
CA HIS A 291 -6.70 7.41 1.31
C HIS A 291 -6.50 6.00 1.85
N LEU A 292 -7.61 5.31 2.02
CA LEU A 292 -7.69 3.91 2.46
C LEU A 292 -8.51 3.12 1.45
N ASN A 293 -8.01 1.97 1.04
CA ASN A 293 -8.72 1.06 0.15
C ASN A 293 -8.63 -0.39 0.66
N ASN A 294 -9.52 -1.24 0.18
CA ASN A 294 -9.42 -2.66 0.48
C ASN A 294 -8.14 -3.26 -0.14
N PRO A 295 -7.57 -4.33 0.45
CA PRO A 295 -6.27 -4.86 0.05
C PRO A 295 -6.26 -5.63 -1.27
N LEU A 296 -7.43 -5.91 -1.89
CA LEU A 296 -7.54 -6.72 -3.10
C LEU A 296 -6.94 -6.01 -4.32
N GLY A 297 -5.77 -6.47 -4.73
CA GLY A 297 -4.96 -5.86 -5.80
C GLY A 297 -3.60 -5.34 -5.33
N GLY A 298 -3.39 -5.20 -4.01
CA GLY A 298 -2.12 -4.75 -3.43
C GLY A 298 -1.77 -3.32 -3.82
N MET A 299 -2.75 -2.39 -3.79
CA MET A 299 -2.57 -1.02 -4.31
C MET A 299 -2.30 0.03 -3.24
N GLY A 300 -2.70 -0.18 -1.97
CA GLY A 300 -2.64 0.86 -0.92
C GLY A 300 -1.22 1.37 -0.66
N MET A 301 -0.31 0.52 -0.18
CA MET A 301 1.09 0.87 0.05
C MET A 301 1.75 1.44 -1.22
N ASN A 302 1.51 0.81 -2.37
CA ASN A 302 2.07 1.25 -3.64
C ASN A 302 1.58 2.65 -4.03
N GLY A 303 0.28 2.92 -3.86
CA GLY A 303 -0.31 4.25 -4.06
C GLY A 303 0.33 5.31 -3.17
N GLY A 304 0.51 4.98 -1.89
CA GLY A 304 1.18 5.87 -0.93
C GLY A 304 2.64 6.16 -1.28
N VAL A 305 3.39 5.16 -1.77
CA VAL A 305 4.76 5.38 -2.28
C VAL A 305 4.74 6.31 -3.50
N HIS A 306 3.79 6.14 -4.41
CA HIS A 306 3.63 7.05 -5.55
C HIS A 306 3.27 8.48 -5.12
N ASP A 307 2.44 8.64 -4.08
CA ASP A 307 2.15 9.95 -3.49
C ASP A 307 3.43 10.59 -2.96
N ALA A 308 4.22 9.84 -2.20
CA ALA A 308 5.46 10.33 -1.60
C ALA A 308 6.46 10.84 -2.65
N PHE A 309 6.69 10.09 -3.73
CA PHE A 309 7.54 10.54 -4.83
C PHE A 309 6.97 11.79 -5.51
N THR A 310 5.66 11.78 -5.82
CA THR A 310 5.02 12.92 -6.50
C THR A 310 5.12 14.20 -5.68
N LEU A 311 4.81 14.13 -4.38
CA LEU A 311 4.85 15.29 -3.48
C LEU A 311 6.27 15.76 -3.22
N ALA A 312 7.18 14.83 -2.88
CA ALA A 312 8.53 15.17 -2.52
C ALA A 312 9.32 15.75 -3.71
N ASP A 313 9.16 15.23 -4.94
CA ASP A 313 9.76 15.81 -6.14
C ASP A 313 9.26 17.25 -6.40
N GLN A 314 7.98 17.54 -6.15
CA GLN A 314 7.44 18.92 -6.25
C GLN A 314 7.99 19.84 -5.16
N LEU A 315 8.07 19.35 -3.91
CA LEU A 315 8.67 20.11 -2.81
C LEU A 315 10.15 20.43 -3.08
N VAL A 316 10.90 19.47 -3.62
CA VAL A 316 12.30 19.70 -4.04
C VAL A 316 12.37 20.82 -5.07
N ALA A 317 11.54 20.77 -6.12
CA ALA A 317 11.53 21.79 -7.17
C ALA A 317 11.22 23.19 -6.61
N VAL A 318 10.26 23.31 -5.70
CA VAL A 318 9.89 24.58 -5.06
C VAL A 318 10.99 25.07 -4.12
N LEU A 319 11.51 24.21 -3.25
CA LEU A 319 12.53 24.58 -2.27
C LEU A 319 13.89 24.93 -2.89
N GLN A 320 14.17 24.41 -4.09
CA GLN A 320 15.34 24.77 -4.89
C GLN A 320 15.10 25.96 -5.83
N GLY A 321 13.89 26.54 -5.85
CA GLY A 321 13.53 27.66 -6.71
C GLY A 321 13.38 27.32 -8.19
N ALA A 322 13.24 26.02 -8.52
CA ALA A 322 13.00 25.54 -9.88
C ALA A 322 11.52 25.60 -10.29
N ALA A 323 10.61 25.75 -9.31
CA ALA A 323 9.18 25.88 -9.53
C ALA A 323 8.54 26.82 -8.49
N ASP A 324 7.42 27.42 -8.86
CA ASP A 324 6.62 28.24 -7.94
C ASP A 324 5.81 27.36 -6.96
N GLU A 325 5.47 27.93 -5.80
CA GLU A 325 4.69 27.25 -4.76
C GLU A 325 3.33 26.75 -5.27
N ALA A 326 2.72 27.42 -6.24
CA ALA A 326 1.48 27.01 -6.89
C ALA A 326 1.59 25.62 -7.57
N THR A 327 2.81 25.16 -7.90
CA THR A 327 3.03 23.80 -8.42
C THR A 327 2.58 22.72 -7.42
N LEU A 328 2.65 23.00 -6.13
CA LEU A 328 2.24 22.07 -5.06
C LEU A 328 0.73 21.76 -5.08
N ASP A 329 -0.10 22.64 -5.63
CA ASP A 329 -1.54 22.40 -5.80
C ASP A 329 -1.82 21.26 -6.80
N THR A 330 -0.87 21.03 -7.72
CA THR A 330 -0.98 19.92 -8.69
C THR A 330 -0.82 18.55 -8.06
N TYR A 331 -0.28 18.44 -6.83
CA TYR A 331 -0.18 17.17 -6.10
C TYR A 331 -1.58 16.56 -5.88
N GLU A 332 -2.49 17.31 -5.26
CA GLU A 332 -3.86 16.85 -5.03
C GLU A 332 -4.56 16.55 -6.36
N GLN A 333 -4.45 17.42 -7.35
CA GLN A 333 -5.05 17.25 -8.67
C GLN A 333 -4.61 15.97 -9.37
N ARG A 334 -3.37 15.53 -9.16
CA ARG A 334 -2.81 14.30 -9.76
C ARG A 334 -3.12 13.06 -8.94
N ARG A 335 -3.05 13.13 -7.61
CA ARG A 335 -3.07 11.93 -6.77
C ARG A 335 -4.46 11.59 -6.23
N ARG A 336 -5.28 12.58 -5.91
CA ARG A 336 -6.63 12.34 -5.39
C ARG A 336 -7.55 11.63 -6.39
N PRO A 337 -7.59 11.99 -7.69
CA PRO A 337 -8.35 11.22 -8.68
C PRO A 337 -7.86 9.78 -8.83
N VAL A 338 -6.55 9.52 -8.68
CA VAL A 338 -6.04 8.14 -8.69
C VAL A 338 -6.64 7.31 -7.56
N ALA A 339 -6.78 7.87 -6.36
CA ALA A 339 -7.43 7.16 -5.26
C ALA A 339 -8.93 6.95 -5.50
N LEU A 340 -9.65 7.98 -5.99
CA LEU A 340 -11.10 7.95 -6.20
C LEU A 340 -11.52 7.09 -7.40
N ASP A 341 -10.93 7.37 -8.57
CA ASP A 341 -11.45 6.86 -9.84
C ASP A 341 -10.68 5.61 -10.30
N TYR A 342 -9.45 5.44 -9.83
CA TYR A 342 -8.61 4.32 -10.25
C TYR A 342 -8.57 3.22 -9.19
N VAL A 343 -8.02 3.51 -8.00
CA VAL A 343 -7.83 2.49 -6.95
C VAL A 343 -9.18 1.98 -6.44
N ASN A 344 -10.12 2.89 -6.13
CA ASN A 344 -11.44 2.51 -5.66
C ASN A 344 -12.18 1.64 -6.68
N THR A 345 -12.20 2.05 -7.95
CA THR A 345 -12.88 1.28 -9.01
C THR A 345 -12.35 -0.14 -9.12
N ILE A 346 -11.01 -0.29 -9.17
CA ILE A 346 -10.39 -1.62 -9.30
C ILE A 346 -10.64 -2.48 -8.07
N THR A 347 -10.42 -1.93 -6.88
CA THR A 347 -10.49 -2.72 -5.64
C THR A 347 -11.93 -3.09 -5.27
N ILE A 348 -12.91 -2.23 -5.55
CA ILE A 348 -14.34 -2.53 -5.40
C ILE A 348 -14.76 -3.62 -6.39
N ALA A 349 -14.39 -3.49 -7.67
CA ALA A 349 -14.69 -4.50 -8.69
C ALA A 349 -14.06 -5.86 -8.33
N ASN A 350 -12.79 -5.88 -7.89
CA ASN A 350 -12.14 -7.12 -7.45
C ASN A 350 -12.93 -7.80 -6.32
N LYS A 351 -13.34 -7.04 -5.29
CA LYS A 351 -14.12 -7.57 -4.19
C LYS A 351 -15.45 -8.15 -4.69
N ARG A 352 -16.24 -7.35 -5.43
CA ARG A 352 -17.53 -7.77 -5.97
C ARG A 352 -17.41 -9.06 -6.78
N ASN A 353 -16.44 -9.15 -7.68
CA ASN A 353 -16.26 -10.29 -8.57
C ASN A 353 -15.87 -11.58 -7.84
N LEU A 354 -15.10 -11.46 -6.73
CA LEU A 354 -14.72 -12.62 -5.94
C LEU A 354 -15.87 -13.17 -5.09
N GLU A 355 -16.76 -12.28 -4.58
CA GLU A 355 -17.79 -12.64 -3.61
C GLU A 355 -19.19 -12.85 -4.21
N THR A 356 -19.40 -12.51 -5.49
CA THR A 356 -20.74 -12.61 -6.09
C THR A 356 -21.30 -14.02 -6.01
N ARG A 357 -22.56 -14.13 -5.59
CA ARG A 357 -23.33 -15.38 -5.54
C ARG A 357 -24.21 -15.59 -6.76
N ASP A 358 -24.35 -14.59 -7.60
CA ASP A 358 -25.12 -14.67 -8.84
C ASP A 358 -24.36 -15.50 -9.89
N ALA A 359 -24.93 -16.64 -10.26
CA ALA A 359 -24.31 -17.57 -11.21
C ALA A 359 -24.09 -16.95 -12.61
N ASN A 360 -24.94 -16.00 -13.03
CA ASN A 360 -24.78 -15.33 -14.30
C ASN A 360 -23.64 -14.29 -14.24
N GLU A 361 -23.55 -13.50 -13.16
CA GLU A 361 -22.40 -12.61 -12.95
C GLU A 361 -21.08 -13.38 -12.90
N GLN A 362 -21.03 -14.52 -12.18
CA GLN A 362 -19.85 -15.39 -12.15
C GLN A 362 -19.46 -15.89 -13.55
N ARG A 363 -20.44 -16.33 -14.35
CA ARG A 363 -20.21 -16.79 -15.73
C ARG A 363 -19.67 -15.66 -16.60
N ILE A 364 -20.30 -14.49 -16.56
CA ILE A 364 -19.88 -13.30 -17.35
C ILE A 364 -18.46 -12.92 -16.98
N TRP A 365 -18.16 -12.82 -15.69
CA TRP A 365 -16.81 -12.47 -15.24
C TRP A 365 -15.77 -13.52 -15.65
N ARG A 366 -16.09 -14.81 -15.54
CA ARG A 366 -15.20 -15.89 -15.99
C ARG A 366 -14.90 -15.78 -17.48
N GLU A 367 -15.93 -15.61 -18.30
CA GLU A 367 -15.80 -15.45 -19.76
C GLU A 367 -14.93 -14.23 -20.09
N GLU A 368 -15.15 -13.11 -19.43
CA GLU A 368 -14.39 -11.89 -19.63
C GLU A 368 -12.92 -12.06 -19.23
N MET A 369 -12.62 -12.63 -18.06
CA MET A 369 -11.24 -12.87 -17.62
C MET A 369 -10.51 -13.84 -18.54
N THR A 370 -11.20 -14.90 -19.00
CA THR A 370 -10.65 -15.83 -20.00
C THR A 370 -10.35 -15.12 -21.33
N ARG A 371 -11.26 -14.25 -21.78
CA ARG A 371 -11.09 -13.45 -23.00
C ARG A 371 -9.90 -12.49 -22.87
N ILE A 372 -9.80 -11.77 -21.76
CA ILE A 372 -8.71 -10.82 -21.50
C ILE A 372 -7.36 -11.54 -21.46
N SER A 373 -7.26 -12.64 -20.72
CA SER A 373 -6.00 -13.38 -20.58
C SER A 373 -5.57 -14.08 -21.88
N GLY A 374 -6.54 -14.44 -22.73
CA GLY A 374 -6.27 -15.07 -24.02
C GLY A 374 -5.85 -14.11 -25.15
N ASP A 375 -5.99 -12.79 -24.96
CA ASP A 375 -5.61 -11.78 -25.95
C ASP A 375 -4.45 -10.94 -25.41
N LYS A 376 -3.30 -10.97 -26.11
CA LYS A 376 -2.07 -10.26 -25.66
C LYS A 376 -2.27 -8.76 -25.46
N ARG A 377 -3.06 -8.09 -26.32
CA ARG A 377 -3.32 -6.65 -26.21
C ARG A 377 -4.19 -6.36 -24.98
N LEU A 378 -5.26 -7.11 -24.78
CA LEU A 378 -6.16 -6.95 -23.63
C LEU A 378 -5.44 -7.29 -22.31
N ALA A 379 -4.65 -8.38 -22.29
CA ALA A 379 -3.85 -8.75 -21.12
C ALA A 379 -2.85 -7.64 -20.77
N ARG A 380 -2.20 -7.03 -21.76
CA ARG A 380 -1.31 -5.89 -21.55
C ARG A 380 -2.05 -4.67 -20.98
N GLU A 381 -3.20 -4.28 -21.56
CA GLU A 381 -4.02 -3.17 -21.07
C GLU A 381 -4.45 -3.41 -19.61
N TYR A 382 -4.89 -4.63 -19.31
CA TYR A 382 -5.25 -5.03 -17.96
C TYR A 382 -4.06 -4.95 -16.99
N LEU A 383 -2.89 -5.49 -17.38
CA LEU A 383 -1.69 -5.47 -16.57
C LEU A 383 -1.13 -4.07 -16.37
N LEU A 384 -1.14 -3.18 -17.37
CA LEU A 384 -0.79 -1.76 -17.20
C LEU A 384 -1.63 -1.09 -16.12
N LYS A 385 -2.89 -1.49 -16.01
CA LYS A 385 -3.84 -1.00 -15.02
C LYS A 385 -3.54 -1.59 -13.64
N VAL A 386 -3.50 -2.90 -13.48
CA VAL A 386 -3.33 -3.53 -12.15
C VAL A 386 -1.90 -3.43 -11.58
N SER A 387 -0.91 -3.10 -12.40
CA SER A 387 0.46 -2.78 -11.98
C SER A 387 0.67 -1.30 -11.63
N MET A 388 -0.38 -0.48 -11.69
CA MET A 388 -0.38 0.95 -11.41
C MET A 388 0.52 1.80 -12.33
N ILE A 389 1.01 1.26 -13.45
CA ILE A 389 1.80 2.02 -14.44
C ILE A 389 0.94 3.11 -15.08
N SER A 390 -0.31 2.80 -15.44
CA SER A 390 -1.24 3.77 -16.02
C SER A 390 -1.54 4.94 -15.08
N SER A 391 -1.61 4.71 -13.76
CA SER A 391 -1.89 5.75 -12.78
C SER A 391 -0.78 6.80 -12.63
N LEU A 392 0.47 6.44 -12.95
CA LEU A 392 1.61 7.38 -12.97
C LEU A 392 1.68 8.19 -14.26
N ARG A 393 1.14 7.66 -15.37
CA ARG A 393 1.18 8.31 -16.70
C ARG A 393 0.04 9.32 -16.91
N GLY A 394 -0.84 9.51 -15.94
CA GLY A 394 -1.99 10.42 -16.07
C GLY A 394 -3.06 9.93 -17.05
N ALA A 395 -3.09 8.64 -17.35
CA ALA A 395 -4.12 8.06 -18.20
C ALA A 395 -5.47 8.09 -17.48
N THR A 396 -6.38 8.93 -17.95
CA THR A 396 -7.80 8.90 -17.57
C THR A 396 -8.34 7.52 -17.95
N ILE A 397 -8.95 6.82 -17.01
CA ILE A 397 -9.64 5.55 -17.30
C ILE A 397 -10.85 5.92 -18.15
N ALA A 398 -10.84 5.57 -19.43
CA ALA A 398 -12.06 5.49 -20.20
C ALA A 398 -12.94 4.40 -19.55
N ALA A 399 -14.15 4.78 -19.16
CA ALA A 399 -15.14 3.92 -18.51
C ALA A 399 -15.56 2.75 -19.40
#